data_385c9adf6023a9e41ddd06e6dd279f94
#
_entry.id   385c9adf6023a9e41ddd06e6dd279f94
#
_cell.length_a   1.000
_cell.length_b   1.000
_cell.length_c   1.000
_cell.angle_alpha   90.00
_cell.angle_beta   90.00
_cell.angle_gamma   90.00
#
_symmetry.space_group_name_H-M   'P 1'
#
loop_
_entity.id
_entity.type
_entity.pdbx_description
1 polymer ?
#
loop_
_entity_poly.entity_id
_entity_poly.type
_entity_poly.pdbx_seq_one_letter_code
_entity_poly.pdbx_strand_id
1 'polypeptide(L)'
;MSRKPDTTPESPNDEPFEPLVTARGWRIGGPDYRKPWPKGLMWLTWFGAGFSFHAPGTVGSLNAFPMAVVIAWIVGSPLLAVAAIVPFVLGMVYTTRYLRNEPAASDPQWIVIDEVVGLWITLAAVPLSFFWYPLGFLLFRLFDIFKPWPVSWADRQLPGAWGIMLDDVLAGLYAAGVLFGLQYLWAAYHVT
;
A
#
# COMPACT_ATOMS: atom_id res chain seq x y z
N MET A 1 -43.11 16.07 -31.89
CA MET A 1 -42.61 14.70 -31.76
C MET A 1 -41.15 14.78 -31.38
N SER A 2 -40.85 14.78 -30.09
CA SER A 2 -39.48 14.85 -29.56
C SER A 2 -38.88 13.46 -29.61
N ARG A 3 -37.82 13.26 -30.40
CA ARG A 3 -37.02 12.01 -30.35
C ARG A 3 -36.35 11.93 -28.98
N LYS A 4 -36.65 10.90 -28.22
CA LYS A 4 -35.81 10.50 -27.08
C LYS A 4 -34.38 10.34 -27.58
N PRO A 5 -33.37 10.87 -26.87
CA PRO A 5 -31.99 10.57 -27.22
C PRO A 5 -31.77 9.04 -27.15
N ASP A 6 -31.14 8.51 -28.19
CA ASP A 6 -30.72 7.11 -28.22
C ASP A 6 -29.66 6.92 -27.14
N THR A 7 -29.99 6.17 -26.10
CA THR A 7 -29.13 5.92 -24.94
C THR A 7 -28.43 4.57 -25.07
N THR A 8 -28.41 3.96 -26.24
CA THR A 8 -27.61 2.75 -26.48
C THR A 8 -26.13 3.11 -26.47
N PRO A 9 -25.28 2.45 -25.64
CA PRO A 9 -23.84 2.70 -25.66
C PRO A 9 -23.27 2.37 -27.05
N GLU A 10 -22.51 3.29 -27.63
CA GLU A 10 -21.89 3.15 -28.94
C GLU A 10 -20.82 2.05 -28.98
N SER A 11 -20.32 1.63 -27.81
CA SER A 11 -19.27 0.62 -27.64
C SER A 11 -19.44 -0.13 -26.32
N PRO A 12 -19.06 -1.44 -26.25
CA PRO A 12 -19.01 -2.18 -24.98
C PRO A 12 -18.10 -1.53 -23.93
N ASN A 13 -17.23 -0.59 -24.33
CA ASN A 13 -16.34 0.14 -23.42
C ASN A 13 -16.98 1.39 -22.81
N ASP A 14 -18.19 1.80 -23.29
CA ASP A 14 -18.90 2.97 -22.78
C ASP A 14 -19.79 2.65 -21.57
N GLU A 15 -19.98 1.36 -21.26
CA GLU A 15 -20.65 0.95 -20.04
C GLU A 15 -19.76 1.21 -18.82
N PRO A 16 -20.35 1.61 -17.67
CA PRO A 16 -19.60 1.74 -16.42
C PRO A 16 -18.84 0.43 -16.13
N PHE A 17 -17.57 0.53 -15.77
CA PHE A 17 -16.79 -0.63 -15.36
C PHE A 17 -17.38 -1.26 -14.11
N GLU A 18 -17.87 -2.48 -14.23
CA GLU A 18 -18.22 -3.30 -13.09
C GLU A 18 -17.04 -4.23 -12.74
N PRO A 19 -16.54 -4.19 -11.50
CA PRO A 19 -15.47 -5.08 -11.08
C PRO A 19 -15.92 -6.54 -11.19
N LEU A 20 -15.01 -7.43 -11.54
CA LEU A 20 -15.29 -8.86 -11.60
C LEU A 20 -15.84 -9.33 -10.26
N VAL A 21 -16.95 -10.04 -10.31
CA VAL A 21 -17.62 -10.60 -9.14
C VAL A 21 -17.47 -12.12 -9.19
N THR A 22 -16.95 -12.72 -8.12
CA THR A 22 -16.88 -14.18 -8.01
C THR A 22 -18.27 -14.79 -7.85
N ALA A 23 -18.39 -16.12 -8.03
CA ALA A 23 -19.62 -16.86 -7.77
C ALA A 23 -20.20 -16.68 -6.35
N ARG A 24 -19.40 -16.18 -5.40
CA ARG A 24 -19.80 -15.84 -4.03
C ARG A 24 -20.14 -14.35 -3.84
N GLY A 25 -20.22 -13.57 -4.92
CA GLY A 25 -20.55 -12.14 -4.85
C GLY A 25 -19.39 -11.22 -4.42
N TRP A 26 -18.16 -11.71 -4.40
CA TRP A 26 -16.99 -10.93 -4.01
C TRP A 26 -16.45 -10.13 -5.19
N ARG A 27 -16.16 -8.85 -4.99
CA ARG A 27 -15.57 -8.00 -6.02
C ARG A 27 -14.07 -8.18 -6.04
N ILE A 28 -13.49 -8.49 -7.21
CA ILE A 28 -12.03 -8.51 -7.39
C ILE A 28 -11.56 -7.06 -7.55
N GLY A 29 -10.68 -6.60 -6.65
CA GLY A 29 -9.95 -5.35 -6.84
C GLY A 29 -9.08 -5.43 -8.10
N GLY A 30 -8.76 -4.30 -8.69
CA GLY A 30 -7.87 -4.24 -9.84
C GLY A 30 -8.24 -3.18 -10.85
N PRO A 31 -7.36 -2.92 -11.85
CA PRO A 31 -7.66 -2.05 -12.97
C PRO A 31 -8.75 -2.66 -13.86
N ASP A 32 -9.38 -1.84 -14.69
CA ASP A 32 -10.36 -2.31 -15.67
C ASP A 32 -9.73 -3.33 -16.62
N TYR A 33 -10.17 -4.60 -16.51
CA TYR A 33 -9.63 -5.71 -17.32
C TYR A 33 -9.95 -5.60 -18.81
N ARG A 34 -10.87 -4.71 -19.23
CA ARG A 34 -11.19 -4.42 -20.64
C ARG A 34 -10.12 -3.54 -21.28
N LYS A 35 -9.31 -2.86 -20.48
CA LYS A 35 -8.19 -2.02 -20.91
C LYS A 35 -6.88 -2.79 -20.83
N PRO A 36 -5.86 -2.39 -21.62
CA PRO A 36 -4.52 -2.94 -21.46
C PRO A 36 -4.03 -2.74 -20.01
N TRP A 37 -3.48 -3.78 -19.42
CA TRP A 37 -2.99 -3.74 -18.06
C TRP A 37 -1.91 -2.66 -17.90
N PRO A 38 -1.96 -1.87 -16.82
CA PRO A 38 -1.00 -0.80 -16.61
C PRO A 38 0.42 -1.33 -16.48
N LYS A 39 1.36 -0.60 -17.08
CA LYS A 39 2.78 -0.92 -16.91
C LYS A 39 3.13 -0.85 -15.42
N GLY A 40 3.86 -1.85 -14.95
CA GLY A 40 4.24 -1.94 -13.54
C GLY A 40 3.17 -2.52 -12.62
N LEU A 41 2.07 -3.08 -13.16
CA LEU A 41 0.99 -3.68 -12.37
C LEU A 41 1.50 -4.67 -11.31
N MET A 42 2.49 -5.51 -11.65
CA MET A 42 3.06 -6.47 -10.73
C MET A 42 3.73 -5.79 -9.50
N TRP A 43 4.34 -4.63 -9.72
CA TRP A 43 4.92 -3.83 -8.62
C TRP A 43 3.84 -3.12 -7.82
N LEU A 44 2.89 -2.46 -8.49
CA LEU A 44 1.80 -1.74 -7.83
C LEU A 44 0.94 -2.64 -6.96
N THR A 45 0.67 -3.87 -7.41
CA THR A 45 -0.11 -4.87 -6.66
C THR A 45 0.74 -5.71 -5.72
N TRP A 46 2.05 -5.46 -5.64
CA TRP A 46 3.02 -6.28 -4.93
C TRP A 46 2.81 -7.78 -5.19
N PHE A 47 3.12 -8.13 -6.46
CA PHE A 47 2.99 -9.51 -6.97
C PHE A 47 1.57 -10.10 -6.87
N GLY A 48 0.55 -9.26 -7.01
CA GLY A 48 -0.86 -9.66 -7.03
C GLY A 48 -1.58 -9.60 -5.69
N ALA A 49 -0.89 -9.25 -4.58
CA ALA A 49 -1.50 -9.10 -3.26
C ALA A 49 -2.63 -8.06 -3.26
N GLY A 50 -2.48 -6.96 -4.04
CA GLY A 50 -3.49 -5.91 -4.20
C GLY A 50 -4.79 -6.36 -4.85
N PHE A 51 -4.84 -7.54 -5.47
CA PHE A 51 -6.09 -8.09 -6.03
C PHE A 51 -6.95 -8.81 -4.98
N SER A 52 -6.56 -8.76 -3.71
CA SER A 52 -7.35 -9.33 -2.63
C SER A 52 -8.75 -8.73 -2.56
N PHE A 53 -9.75 -9.58 -2.34
CA PHE A 53 -11.15 -9.17 -2.18
C PHE A 53 -11.43 -8.43 -0.87
N HIS A 54 -10.63 -8.69 0.16
CA HIS A 54 -10.77 -8.11 1.48
C HIS A 54 -9.46 -7.44 1.86
N ALA A 55 -9.55 -6.19 2.34
CA ALA A 55 -8.45 -5.45 2.90
C ALA A 55 -7.14 -5.59 2.08
N PRO A 56 -7.10 -5.18 0.79
CA PRO A 56 -5.93 -5.38 -0.09
C PRO A 56 -4.64 -4.83 0.53
N GLY A 57 -4.69 -3.70 1.21
CA GLY A 57 -3.56 -3.14 1.94
C GLY A 57 -3.03 -4.06 3.05
N THR A 58 -3.91 -4.70 3.84
CA THR A 58 -3.48 -5.68 4.84
C THR A 58 -2.82 -6.89 4.20
N VAL A 59 -3.38 -7.37 3.08
CA VAL A 59 -2.80 -8.49 2.32
C VAL A 59 -1.48 -8.08 1.66
N GLY A 60 -1.37 -6.84 1.15
CA GLY A 60 -0.13 -6.26 0.63
C GLY A 60 0.97 -6.22 1.69
N SER A 61 0.66 -5.66 2.85
CA SER A 61 1.59 -5.61 3.99
C SER A 61 1.99 -7.03 4.47
N LEU A 62 1.02 -7.95 4.55
CA LEU A 62 1.29 -9.34 4.97
C LEU A 62 2.18 -10.08 3.95
N ASN A 63 1.97 -9.82 2.65
CA ASN A 63 2.81 -10.38 1.59
C ASN A 63 4.23 -9.78 1.58
N ALA A 64 4.36 -8.50 1.94
CA ALA A 64 5.65 -7.81 2.06
C ALA A 64 6.46 -8.25 3.28
N PHE A 65 5.81 -8.76 4.32
CA PHE A 65 6.42 -9.14 5.60
C PHE A 65 7.48 -10.26 5.47
N PRO A 66 7.26 -11.38 4.78
CA PRO A 66 8.29 -12.41 4.61
C PRO A 66 9.54 -11.89 3.89
N MET A 67 9.37 -11.01 2.90
CA MET A 67 10.50 -10.40 2.21
C MET A 67 11.31 -9.50 3.14
N ALA A 68 10.64 -8.71 4.00
CA ALA A 68 11.31 -7.94 5.04
C ALA A 68 12.13 -8.84 6.00
N VAL A 69 11.57 -9.98 6.42
CA VAL A 69 12.28 -10.96 7.26
C VAL A 69 13.53 -11.48 6.56
N VAL A 70 13.42 -11.87 5.28
CA VAL A 70 14.58 -12.37 4.52
C VAL A 70 15.66 -11.29 4.36
N ILE A 71 15.29 -10.07 4.00
CA ILE A 71 16.24 -8.96 3.86
C ILE A 71 16.92 -8.69 5.21
N ALA A 72 16.15 -8.58 6.30
CA ALA A 72 16.70 -8.32 7.62
C ALA A 72 17.61 -9.45 8.12
N TRP A 73 17.30 -10.68 7.78
CA TRP A 73 18.14 -11.84 8.10
C TRP A 73 19.50 -11.83 7.38
N ILE A 74 19.51 -11.39 6.11
CA ILE A 74 20.73 -11.38 5.29
C ILE A 74 21.62 -10.16 5.59
N VAL A 75 21.03 -8.97 5.68
CA VAL A 75 21.76 -7.69 5.72
C VAL A 75 21.48 -6.84 6.96
N GLY A 76 20.60 -7.29 7.86
CA GLY A 76 20.19 -6.60 9.08
C GLY A 76 19.00 -5.65 8.87
N SER A 77 18.20 -5.49 9.95
CA SER A 77 16.97 -4.70 9.91
C SER A 77 17.16 -3.24 9.45
N PRO A 78 18.20 -2.49 9.85
CA PRO A 78 18.34 -1.10 9.44
C PRO A 78 18.42 -0.89 7.92
N LEU A 79 18.92 -1.90 7.17
CA LEU A 79 18.98 -1.83 5.72
C LEU A 79 17.63 -1.99 5.02
N LEU A 80 16.57 -2.37 5.75
CA LEU A 80 15.19 -2.32 5.23
C LEU A 80 14.79 -0.90 4.82
N ALA A 81 15.21 0.13 5.58
CA ALA A 81 14.93 1.52 5.22
C ALA A 81 15.58 1.90 3.87
N VAL A 82 16.77 1.39 3.60
CA VAL A 82 17.44 1.58 2.30
C VAL A 82 16.74 0.75 1.21
N ALA A 83 16.37 -0.49 1.51
CA ALA A 83 15.65 -1.35 0.59
C ALA A 83 14.27 -0.78 0.21
N ALA A 84 13.61 -0.05 1.12
CA ALA A 84 12.31 0.61 0.89
C ALA A 84 12.39 1.70 -0.19
N ILE A 85 13.57 2.23 -0.51
CA ILE A 85 13.75 3.21 -1.59
C ILE A 85 13.34 2.61 -2.94
N VAL A 86 13.61 1.33 -3.17
CA VAL A 86 13.28 0.67 -4.45
C VAL A 86 11.77 0.63 -4.69
N PRO A 87 10.93 0.03 -3.80
CA PRO A 87 9.50 0.05 -3.98
C PRO A 87 8.92 1.48 -3.93
N PHE A 88 9.50 2.41 -3.17
CA PHE A 88 9.07 3.81 -3.18
C PHE A 88 9.24 4.44 -4.58
N VAL A 89 10.41 4.33 -5.20
CA VAL A 89 10.66 4.90 -6.53
C VAL A 89 9.78 4.22 -7.59
N LEU A 90 9.64 2.90 -7.54
CA LEU A 90 8.77 2.16 -8.46
C LEU A 90 7.30 2.56 -8.26
N GLY A 91 6.83 2.67 -7.01
CA GLY A 91 5.50 3.15 -6.65
C GLY A 91 5.25 4.54 -7.22
N MET A 92 6.13 5.50 -6.95
CA MET A 92 6.02 6.86 -7.50
C MET A 92 5.93 6.89 -9.03
N VAL A 93 6.80 6.15 -9.72
CA VAL A 93 6.85 6.14 -11.19
C VAL A 93 5.59 5.52 -11.78
N TYR A 94 5.20 4.33 -11.30
CA TYR A 94 4.10 3.58 -11.90
C TYR A 94 2.73 4.10 -11.48
N THR A 95 2.55 4.56 -10.23
CA THR A 95 1.31 5.21 -9.77
C THR A 95 1.08 6.52 -10.54
N THR A 96 2.13 7.36 -10.70
CA THR A 96 2.01 8.58 -11.48
C THR A 96 1.60 8.30 -12.93
N ARG A 97 2.21 7.27 -13.55
CA ARG A 97 1.84 6.88 -14.93
C ARG A 97 0.42 6.37 -15.03
N TYR A 98 -0.01 5.57 -14.06
CA TYR A 98 -1.38 5.05 -14.02
C TYR A 98 -2.40 6.18 -13.89
N LEU A 99 -2.25 7.08 -12.92
CA LEU A 99 -3.18 8.18 -12.67
C LEU A 99 -3.24 9.19 -13.83
N ARG A 100 -2.15 9.36 -14.59
CA ARG A 100 -2.17 10.18 -15.82
C ARG A 100 -3.03 9.57 -16.92
N ASN A 101 -3.09 8.24 -17.01
CA ASN A 101 -3.87 7.53 -18.03
C ASN A 101 -5.31 7.30 -17.58
N GLU A 102 -5.59 7.34 -16.28
CA GLU A 102 -6.90 7.15 -15.67
C GLU A 102 -7.22 8.31 -14.70
N PRO A 103 -7.50 9.54 -15.22
CA PRO A 103 -7.70 10.73 -14.37
C PRO A 103 -8.89 10.64 -13.41
N ALA A 104 -9.84 9.73 -13.68
CA ALA A 104 -10.98 9.48 -12.79
C ALA A 104 -10.62 8.60 -11.58
N ALA A 105 -9.46 7.93 -11.59
CA ALA A 105 -8.99 7.12 -10.47
C ALA A 105 -8.26 8.04 -9.48
N SER A 106 -8.83 8.27 -8.31
CA SER A 106 -8.21 9.11 -7.26
C SER A 106 -7.29 8.30 -6.36
N ASP A 107 -7.74 7.14 -5.89
CA ASP A 107 -7.03 6.26 -4.96
C ASP A 107 -7.43 4.80 -5.21
N PRO A 108 -6.72 4.10 -6.11
CA PRO A 108 -7.03 2.72 -6.43
C PRO A 108 -6.56 1.77 -5.32
N GLN A 109 -7.47 1.21 -4.56
CA GLN A 109 -7.20 0.31 -3.42
C GLN A 109 -6.37 -0.95 -3.75
N TRP A 110 -6.18 -1.28 -5.03
CA TRP A 110 -5.34 -2.40 -5.46
C TRP A 110 -3.85 -2.03 -5.60
N ILE A 111 -3.52 -0.74 -5.51
CA ILE A 111 -2.14 -0.29 -5.34
C ILE A 111 -1.81 -0.52 -3.87
N VAL A 112 -0.80 -1.33 -3.60
CA VAL A 112 -0.38 -1.75 -2.25
C VAL A 112 1.15 -1.71 -2.09
N ILE A 113 1.84 -1.08 -3.03
CA ILE A 113 3.30 -0.91 -2.96
C ILE A 113 3.72 0.12 -1.90
N ASP A 114 2.86 1.06 -1.57
CA ASP A 114 2.97 2.04 -0.49
C ASP A 114 3.03 1.36 0.89
N GLU A 115 2.16 0.37 1.14
CA GLU A 115 2.19 -0.41 2.37
C GLU A 115 3.49 -1.20 2.53
N VAL A 116 4.10 -1.64 1.43
CA VAL A 116 5.42 -2.28 1.46
C VAL A 116 6.47 -1.32 2.00
N VAL A 117 6.46 -0.08 1.49
CA VAL A 117 7.40 0.97 1.89
C VAL A 117 7.23 1.30 3.37
N GLY A 118 6.00 1.59 3.80
CA GLY A 118 5.68 1.95 5.19
C GLY A 118 6.05 0.83 6.17
N LEU A 119 5.70 -0.42 5.84
CA LEU A 119 6.06 -1.57 6.66
C LEU A 119 7.58 -1.75 6.78
N TRP A 120 8.35 -1.64 5.67
CA TRP A 120 9.79 -1.83 5.72
C TRP A 120 10.49 -0.72 6.50
N ILE A 121 10.02 0.52 6.40
CA ILE A 121 10.48 1.64 7.26
C ILE A 121 10.22 1.32 8.75
N THR A 122 9.04 0.82 9.07
CA THR A 122 8.69 0.44 10.45
C THR A 122 9.63 -0.62 11.01
N LEU A 123 9.83 -1.71 10.26
CA LEU A 123 10.62 -2.86 10.71
C LEU A 123 12.13 -2.56 10.75
N ALA A 124 12.60 -1.54 10.02
CA ALA A 124 13.99 -1.07 10.08
C ALA A 124 14.40 -0.54 11.47
N ALA A 125 13.44 -0.10 12.27
CA ALA A 125 13.68 0.53 13.58
C ALA A 125 14.05 -0.46 14.70
N VAL A 126 13.86 -1.77 14.50
CA VAL A 126 14.04 -2.81 15.53
C VAL A 126 14.81 -4.01 14.99
N PRO A 127 15.49 -4.77 15.86
CA PRO A 127 16.16 -6.01 15.44
C PRO A 127 15.13 -7.06 14.98
N LEU A 128 15.55 -7.91 14.06
CA LEU A 128 14.75 -9.06 13.64
C LEU A 128 14.42 -9.93 14.85
N SER A 129 13.15 -10.02 15.19
CA SER A 129 12.67 -10.74 16.37
C SER A 129 11.25 -11.25 16.16
N PHE A 130 10.96 -12.43 16.70
CA PHE A 130 9.62 -13.00 16.71
C PHE A 130 8.59 -12.14 17.46
N PHE A 131 9.03 -11.26 18.36
CA PHE A 131 8.16 -10.33 19.09
C PHE A 131 8.06 -8.97 18.40
N TRP A 132 9.20 -8.33 18.04
CA TRP A 132 9.21 -6.96 17.52
C TRP A 132 8.63 -6.83 16.13
N TYR A 133 8.83 -7.83 15.25
CA TYR A 133 8.35 -7.76 13.88
C TYR A 133 6.82 -7.84 13.77
N PRO A 134 6.11 -8.80 14.42
CA PRO A 134 4.65 -8.79 14.46
C PRO A 134 4.07 -7.54 15.10
N LEU A 135 4.69 -7.05 16.18
CA LEU A 135 4.27 -5.80 16.82
C LEU A 135 4.44 -4.59 15.88
N GLY A 136 5.55 -4.54 15.14
CA GLY A 136 5.78 -3.52 14.10
C GLY A 136 4.72 -3.55 13.00
N PHE A 137 4.39 -4.73 12.51
CA PHE A 137 3.30 -4.90 11.54
C PHE A 137 1.97 -4.35 12.08
N LEU A 138 1.60 -4.70 13.32
CA LEU A 138 0.36 -4.23 13.94
C LEU A 138 0.35 -2.71 14.12
N LEU A 139 1.45 -2.12 14.58
CA LEU A 139 1.58 -0.67 14.76
C LEU A 139 1.51 0.07 13.43
N PHE A 140 2.22 -0.42 12.40
CA PHE A 140 2.11 0.16 11.07
C PHE A 140 0.66 0.17 10.60
N ARG A 141 -0.03 -0.99 10.62
CA ARG A 141 -1.44 -1.07 10.20
C ARG A 141 -2.36 -0.19 11.04
N LEU A 142 -2.08 -0.03 12.33
CA LEU A 142 -2.83 0.87 13.18
C LEU A 142 -2.72 2.32 12.67
N PHE A 143 -1.51 2.83 12.46
CA PHE A 143 -1.30 4.22 12.04
C PHE A 143 -1.76 4.48 10.61
N ASP A 144 -1.63 3.51 9.71
CA ASP A 144 -2.12 3.59 8.35
C ASP A 144 -3.67 3.61 8.29
N ILE A 145 -4.36 2.81 9.10
CA ILE A 145 -5.83 2.80 9.11
C ILE A 145 -6.41 4.03 9.82
N PHE A 146 -5.87 4.41 11.00
CA PHE A 146 -6.39 5.54 11.78
C PHE A 146 -5.92 6.90 11.27
N LYS A 147 -4.83 6.93 10.50
CA LYS A 147 -4.27 8.12 9.85
C LYS A 147 -4.20 9.35 10.78
N PRO A 148 -3.49 9.29 11.93
CA PRO A 148 -3.32 10.46 12.77
C PRO A 148 -2.63 11.59 12.00
N TRP A 149 -2.79 12.86 12.41
CA TRP A 149 -2.02 13.94 11.80
C TRP A 149 -0.52 13.72 12.07
N PRO A 150 0.41 13.84 11.07
CA PRO A 150 0.24 14.36 9.70
C PRO A 150 -0.08 13.30 8.63
N VAL A 151 -0.29 12.02 8.94
CA VAL A 151 -0.64 10.97 7.96
C VAL A 151 -1.91 11.37 7.20
N SER A 152 -2.98 11.76 7.93
CA SER A 152 -4.23 12.25 7.33
C SER A 152 -4.07 13.53 6.50
N TRP A 153 -3.07 14.35 6.78
CA TRP A 153 -2.74 15.51 5.96
C TRP A 153 -2.15 15.08 4.61
N ALA A 154 -1.21 14.13 4.61
CA ALA A 154 -0.63 13.62 3.37
C ALA A 154 -1.71 12.97 2.49
N ASP A 155 -2.51 12.09 3.05
CA ASP A 155 -3.63 11.41 2.40
C ASP A 155 -4.61 12.37 1.73
N ARG A 156 -4.98 13.48 2.40
CA ARG A 156 -6.04 14.38 1.92
C ARG A 156 -5.56 15.59 1.14
N GLN A 157 -4.33 16.05 1.35
CA GLN A 157 -3.83 17.31 0.79
C GLN A 157 -2.80 17.11 -0.32
N LEU A 158 -2.11 15.97 -0.35
CA LEU A 158 -1.13 15.72 -1.40
C LEU A 158 -1.81 15.07 -2.62
N PRO A 159 -1.57 15.62 -3.83
CA PRO A 159 -2.22 15.11 -5.02
C PRO A 159 -1.53 13.85 -5.58
N GLY A 160 -2.33 12.95 -6.12
CA GLY A 160 -1.87 11.84 -6.95
C GLY A 160 -0.94 10.88 -6.21
N ALA A 161 0.12 10.42 -6.88
CA ALA A 161 1.05 9.43 -6.32
C ALA A 161 1.76 9.89 -5.03
N TRP A 162 1.91 11.20 -4.81
CA TRP A 162 2.49 11.72 -3.57
C TRP A 162 1.59 11.46 -2.37
N GLY A 163 0.29 11.67 -2.49
CA GLY A 163 -0.67 11.37 -1.42
C GLY A 163 -0.64 9.89 -1.06
N ILE A 164 -0.77 9.01 -2.09
CA ILE A 164 -0.81 7.56 -1.95
C ILE A 164 0.48 6.99 -1.31
N MET A 165 1.65 7.52 -1.69
CA MET A 165 2.92 6.97 -1.21
C MET A 165 3.38 7.54 0.12
N LEU A 166 3.11 8.85 0.38
CA LEU A 166 3.67 9.52 1.56
C LEU A 166 2.85 9.32 2.83
N ASP A 167 1.55 9.04 2.73
CA ASP A 167 0.77 8.72 3.92
C ASP A 167 1.28 7.45 4.60
N ASP A 168 1.61 6.40 3.84
CA ASP A 168 2.18 5.17 4.36
C ASP A 168 3.64 5.34 4.84
N VAL A 169 4.44 6.17 4.19
CA VAL A 169 5.76 6.56 4.71
C VAL A 169 5.63 7.21 6.08
N LEU A 170 4.69 8.14 6.25
CA LEU A 170 4.45 8.81 7.53
C LEU A 170 3.88 7.85 8.58
N ALA A 171 2.95 6.98 8.20
CA ALA A 171 2.44 5.92 9.08
C ALA A 171 3.58 4.98 9.55
N GLY A 172 4.46 4.62 8.61
CA GLY A 172 5.65 3.81 8.90
C GLY A 172 6.63 4.49 9.84
N LEU A 173 6.89 5.78 9.68
CA LEU A 173 7.74 6.57 10.57
C LEU A 173 7.13 6.70 11.97
N TYR A 174 5.81 6.87 12.09
CA TYR A 174 5.12 6.86 13.39
C TYR A 174 5.28 5.51 14.09
N ALA A 175 4.99 4.43 13.37
CA ALA A 175 5.14 3.08 13.90
C ALA A 175 6.59 2.78 14.32
N ALA A 176 7.56 3.19 13.50
CA ALA A 176 8.98 3.06 13.80
C ALA A 176 9.38 3.82 15.07
N GLY A 177 8.91 5.06 15.23
CA GLY A 177 9.19 5.88 16.42
C GLY A 177 8.64 5.26 17.70
N VAL A 178 7.38 4.79 17.66
CA VAL A 178 6.75 4.10 18.82
C VAL A 178 7.50 2.80 19.12
N LEU A 179 7.79 2.01 18.10
CA LEU A 179 8.44 0.73 18.24
C LEU A 179 9.86 0.86 18.80
N PHE A 180 10.63 1.84 18.31
CA PHE A 180 11.96 2.18 18.84
C PHE A 180 11.89 2.62 20.30
N GLY A 181 10.93 3.47 20.67
CA GLY A 181 10.71 3.90 22.07
C GLY A 181 10.39 2.72 22.99
N LEU A 182 9.50 1.81 22.56
CA LEU A 182 9.17 0.61 23.32
C LEU A 182 10.38 -0.31 23.50
N GLN A 183 11.19 -0.51 22.45
CA GLN A 183 12.41 -1.29 22.53
C GLN A 183 13.43 -0.67 23.49
N TYR A 184 13.60 0.65 23.43
CA TYR A 184 14.50 1.36 24.35
C TYR A 184 14.08 1.18 25.83
N LEU A 185 12.80 1.36 26.14
CA LEU A 185 12.25 1.15 27.49
C LEU A 185 12.41 -0.30 27.94
N TRP A 186 12.14 -1.24 27.04
CA TRP A 186 12.35 -2.67 27.32
C TRP A 186 13.81 -2.98 27.67
N ALA A 187 14.75 -2.47 26.87
CA ALA A 187 16.18 -2.66 27.13
C ALA A 187 16.61 -2.01 28.46
N ALA A 188 16.17 -0.79 28.75
CA ALA A 188 16.49 -0.09 29.97
C ALA A 188 16.00 -0.85 31.23
N TYR A 189 14.81 -1.46 31.16
CA TYR A 189 14.24 -2.22 32.28
C TYR A 189 14.98 -3.54 32.56
N HIS A 190 15.60 -4.15 31.54
CA HIS A 190 16.28 -5.45 31.72
C HIS A 190 17.79 -5.34 31.97
N VAL A 191 18.36 -4.14 31.92
CA VAL A 191 19.78 -3.87 32.25
C VAL A 191 19.95 -3.44 33.71
N THR A 192 18.87 -3.08 34.41
CA THR A 192 18.84 -2.77 35.86
C THR A 192 18.54 -4.02 36.66
#